data_9f74c0d0a3bb46f6ed70253fd4aabd04
#
_entry.id   9f74c0d0a3bb46f6ed70253fd4aabd04
#
_cell.length_a   1.000
_cell.length_b   1.000
_cell.length_c   1.000
_cell.angle_alpha   90.00
_cell.angle_beta   90.00
_cell.angle_gamma   90.00
#
_symmetry.space_group_name_H-M   'P 1'
#
loop_
_entity.id
_entity.type
_entity.pdbx_description
1 polymer ?
#
loop_
_entity_poly.entity_id
_entity_poly.type
_entity_poly.pdbx_seq_one_letter_code
_entity_poly.pdbx_strand_id
1 'polypeptide(L)'
;KKGDTKSVEKFIKYFQKTCKHLKYCENPVISAPSGLALGGGEEVLLQSNYVVSHTNIVMGLVETIVGLVPAGGGCKELLWRWTQTDDSKNDPEFASLKVFDIIGYAKTATSPQEAKPLLFLDSNHEVIINRNNLFEVAKKFIEKNKEFNPPIECKFKLSGNQVRQKMQKKLDELYNNKKILDHGMVVGKELAYVLSGGDTEKNKEISEDQMYNLELNSFMKLLETQNTQNRIAHTLKTGKPLIN
;
A
#
# COMPACT_ATOMS: atom_id res chain seq x y z
N LYS A 1 16.23 6.22 22.91
CA LYS A 1 16.61 7.51 22.29
C LYS A 1 15.35 8.03 21.64
N LYS A 2 14.89 9.25 21.98
CA LYS A 2 13.85 9.94 21.20
C LYS A 2 14.33 9.95 19.77
N GLY A 3 13.59 9.29 18.87
CA GLY A 3 14.00 9.10 17.48
C GLY A 3 14.14 10.44 16.76
N ASP A 4 15.07 10.51 15.87
CA ASP A 4 15.23 11.65 14.96
C ASP A 4 14.10 11.57 13.90
N THR A 5 12.94 12.13 14.25
CA THR A 5 11.75 12.16 13.37
C THR A 5 12.04 12.84 12.04
N LYS A 6 12.93 13.85 12.02
CA LYS A 6 13.35 14.54 10.79
C LYS A 6 14.09 13.60 9.83
N SER A 7 14.97 12.75 10.34
CA SER A 7 15.66 11.76 9.51
C SER A 7 14.69 10.72 8.95
N VAL A 8 13.69 10.29 9.74
CA VAL A 8 12.65 9.37 9.24
C VAL A 8 11.80 10.04 8.15
N GLU A 9 11.35 11.27 8.38
CA GLU A 9 10.59 12.02 7.37
C GLU A 9 11.37 12.17 6.06
N LYS A 10 12.67 12.52 6.14
CA LYS A 10 13.56 12.60 4.98
C LYS A 10 13.69 11.25 4.27
N PHE A 11 13.81 10.16 5.02
CA PHE A 11 13.87 8.81 4.47
C PHE A 11 12.59 8.45 3.72
N ILE A 12 11.40 8.69 4.31
CA ILE A 12 10.12 8.39 3.67
C ILE A 12 9.94 9.23 2.40
N LYS A 13 10.24 10.52 2.44
CA LYS A 13 10.21 11.38 1.23
C LYS A 13 11.13 10.87 0.12
N TYR A 14 12.32 10.38 0.49
CA TYR A 14 13.25 9.80 -0.48
C TYR A 14 12.71 8.48 -1.05
N PHE A 15 12.11 7.65 -0.19
CA PHE A 15 11.48 6.40 -0.60
C PHE A 15 10.31 6.64 -1.56
N GLN A 16 9.42 7.60 -1.24
CA GLN A 16 8.33 8.01 -2.14
C GLN A 16 8.85 8.47 -3.50
N LYS A 17 9.90 9.31 -3.51
CA LYS A 17 10.54 9.76 -4.74
C LYS A 17 11.10 8.60 -5.55
N THR A 18 11.71 7.62 -4.89
CA THR A 18 12.24 6.41 -5.54
C THR A 18 11.10 5.58 -6.13
N CYS A 19 10.05 5.32 -5.39
CA CYS A 19 8.86 4.61 -5.87
C CYS A 19 8.22 5.31 -7.07
N LYS A 20 8.03 6.63 -6.99
CA LYS A 20 7.52 7.43 -8.12
C LYS A 20 8.43 7.32 -9.34
N HIS A 21 9.75 7.36 -9.14
CA HIS A 21 10.73 7.21 -10.24
C HIS A 21 10.67 5.82 -10.87
N LEU A 22 10.54 4.76 -10.08
CA LEU A 22 10.39 3.40 -10.61
C LEU A 22 9.18 3.27 -11.54
N LYS A 23 8.06 3.91 -11.18
CA LYS A 23 6.82 3.84 -11.97
C LYS A 23 6.89 4.61 -13.28
N TYR A 24 7.54 5.78 -13.29
CA TYR A 24 7.49 6.76 -14.38
C TYR A 24 8.80 6.93 -15.13
N CYS A 25 9.82 6.11 -14.89
CA CYS A 25 11.05 6.19 -15.67
C CYS A 25 10.82 5.77 -17.14
N GLU A 26 11.69 6.25 -18.02
CA GLU A 26 11.59 6.00 -19.46
C GLU A 26 11.76 4.53 -19.83
N ASN A 27 12.48 3.77 -19.01
CA ASN A 27 12.67 2.34 -19.20
C ASN A 27 11.74 1.55 -18.27
N PRO A 28 11.18 0.42 -18.73
CA PRO A 28 10.32 -0.41 -17.92
C PRO A 28 11.04 -1.00 -16.71
N VAL A 29 10.43 -0.92 -15.56
CA VAL A 29 10.91 -1.56 -14.33
C VAL A 29 10.19 -2.88 -14.16
N ILE A 30 10.95 -3.97 -13.97
CA ILE A 30 10.43 -5.30 -13.71
C ILE A 30 10.86 -5.74 -12.33
N SER A 31 9.90 -6.01 -11.46
CA SER A 31 10.17 -6.70 -10.20
C SER A 31 10.12 -8.20 -10.39
N ALA A 32 11.09 -8.91 -9.78
CA ALA A 32 11.19 -10.36 -9.81
C ALA A 32 11.17 -10.95 -8.39
N PRO A 33 10.02 -10.86 -7.68
CA PRO A 33 9.95 -11.24 -6.28
C PRO A 33 9.98 -12.74 -6.06
N SER A 34 10.62 -13.14 -4.92
CA SER A 34 10.65 -14.50 -4.40
C SER A 34 10.76 -14.47 -2.87
N GLY A 35 9.89 -15.16 -2.17
CA GLY A 35 9.81 -15.13 -0.70
C GLY A 35 8.95 -13.97 -0.20
N LEU A 36 9.44 -13.16 0.73
CA LEU A 36 8.65 -12.11 1.37
C LEU A 36 8.76 -10.78 0.62
N ALA A 37 7.63 -10.25 0.19
CA ALA A 37 7.46 -8.91 -0.35
C ALA A 37 6.36 -8.20 0.46
N LEU A 38 6.69 -7.81 1.69
CA LEU A 38 5.76 -7.22 2.65
C LEU A 38 6.10 -5.77 2.94
N GLY A 39 5.10 -4.95 3.24
CA GLY A 39 5.27 -3.55 3.55
C GLY A 39 5.98 -2.80 2.44
N GLY A 40 7.09 -2.12 2.72
CA GLY A 40 7.89 -1.40 1.70
C GLY A 40 8.34 -2.25 0.53
N GLY A 41 8.51 -3.58 0.70
CA GLY A 41 8.77 -4.51 -0.40
C GLY A 41 7.58 -4.62 -1.36
N GLU A 42 6.36 -4.68 -0.83
CA GLU A 42 5.14 -4.65 -1.63
C GLU A 42 4.94 -3.28 -2.30
N GLU A 43 5.27 -2.19 -1.60
CA GLU A 43 5.19 -0.84 -2.18
C GLU A 43 6.07 -0.70 -3.43
N VAL A 44 7.28 -1.28 -3.43
CA VAL A 44 8.15 -1.32 -4.62
C VAL A 44 7.53 -2.16 -5.74
N LEU A 45 6.94 -3.32 -5.42
CA LEU A 45 6.25 -4.15 -6.42
C LEU A 45 5.09 -3.42 -7.07
N LEU A 46 4.26 -2.76 -6.28
CA LEU A 46 3.11 -2.00 -6.76
C LEU A 46 3.51 -0.87 -7.73
N GLN A 47 4.71 -0.32 -7.61
CA GLN A 47 5.25 0.73 -8.50
C GLN A 47 6.00 0.17 -9.71
N SER A 48 6.16 -1.15 -9.83
CA SER A 48 6.81 -1.76 -10.99
C SER A 48 5.84 -1.87 -12.17
N ASN A 49 6.36 -1.66 -13.37
CA ASN A 49 5.54 -1.73 -14.59
C ASN A 49 5.15 -3.17 -14.92
N TYR A 50 6.00 -4.13 -14.56
CA TYR A 50 5.79 -5.56 -14.75
C TYR A 50 6.28 -6.34 -13.53
N VAL A 51 5.70 -7.53 -13.32
CA VAL A 51 6.13 -8.43 -12.25
C VAL A 51 6.33 -9.84 -12.79
N VAL A 52 7.51 -10.40 -12.61
CA VAL A 52 7.80 -11.83 -12.84
C VAL A 52 7.92 -12.49 -11.46
N SER A 53 6.84 -13.09 -11.01
CA SER A 53 6.71 -13.62 -9.65
C SER A 53 7.11 -15.10 -9.57
N HIS A 54 7.89 -15.47 -8.56
CA HIS A 54 8.01 -16.88 -8.19
C HIS A 54 6.71 -17.39 -7.54
N THR A 55 6.39 -18.67 -7.70
CA THR A 55 5.20 -19.27 -7.07
C THR A 55 5.24 -19.19 -5.53
N ASN A 56 6.43 -19.27 -4.93
CA ASN A 56 6.61 -19.13 -3.49
C ASN A 56 6.89 -17.67 -3.13
N ILE A 57 5.82 -16.91 -2.93
CA ILE A 57 5.86 -15.49 -2.56
C ILE A 57 4.78 -15.19 -1.52
N VAL A 58 5.11 -14.28 -0.60
CA VAL A 58 4.14 -13.67 0.32
C VAL A 58 4.14 -12.18 0.07
N MET A 59 2.98 -11.65 -0.30
CA MET A 59 2.75 -10.24 -0.66
C MET A 59 1.77 -9.59 0.30
N GLY A 60 1.94 -8.30 0.58
CA GLY A 60 0.96 -7.52 1.33
C GLY A 60 1.49 -6.24 1.96
N LEU A 61 0.56 -5.32 2.19
CA LEU A 61 0.78 -4.08 2.94
C LEU A 61 0.42 -4.35 4.40
N VAL A 62 1.42 -4.46 5.26
CA VAL A 62 1.27 -4.97 6.63
C VAL A 62 1.62 -3.93 7.72
N GLU A 63 1.78 -2.68 7.35
CA GLU A 63 2.22 -1.58 8.21
C GLU A 63 1.30 -1.38 9.42
N THR A 64 0.00 -1.65 9.28
CA THR A 64 -0.99 -1.51 10.36
C THR A 64 -0.71 -2.44 11.55
N ILE A 65 -0.05 -3.57 11.32
CA ILE A 65 0.38 -4.49 12.38
C ILE A 65 1.33 -3.80 13.36
N VAL A 66 2.23 -2.97 12.83
CA VAL A 66 3.20 -2.22 13.66
C VAL A 66 2.70 -0.82 14.03
N GLY A 67 1.42 -0.51 13.74
CA GLY A 67 0.80 0.76 14.12
C GLY A 67 1.07 1.91 13.15
N LEU A 68 1.41 1.62 11.90
CA LEU A 68 1.67 2.60 10.85
C LEU A 68 0.69 2.41 9.69
N VAL A 69 0.71 3.32 8.74
CA VAL A 69 0.10 3.16 7.41
C VAL A 69 1.20 3.06 6.35
N PRO A 70 0.97 2.41 5.20
CA PRO A 70 1.90 2.47 4.07
C PRO A 70 2.20 3.91 3.69
N ALA A 71 3.47 4.24 3.44
CA ALA A 71 3.87 5.61 3.16
C ALA A 71 4.85 5.76 2.00
N GLY A 72 5.22 4.68 1.33
CA GLY A 72 6.01 4.69 0.10
C GLY A 72 5.16 4.69 -1.18
N GLY A 73 3.85 4.90 -1.04
CA GLY A 73 2.89 4.87 -2.13
C GLY A 73 1.98 3.64 -2.15
N GLY A 74 2.02 2.81 -1.10
CA GLY A 74 1.21 1.59 -1.02
C GLY A 74 -0.29 1.86 -0.96
N CYS A 75 -0.72 2.83 -0.16
CA CYS A 75 -2.13 3.23 -0.09
C CYS A 75 -2.61 3.77 -1.45
N LYS A 76 -1.88 4.73 -2.01
CA LYS A 76 -2.29 5.39 -3.26
C LYS A 76 -2.28 4.43 -4.45
N GLU A 77 -1.29 3.54 -4.54
CA GLU A 77 -1.19 2.65 -5.69
C GLU A 77 -2.25 1.55 -5.66
N LEU A 78 -2.46 0.94 -4.49
CA LEU A 78 -3.51 -0.05 -4.36
C LEU A 78 -4.89 0.58 -4.57
N LEU A 79 -5.10 1.80 -4.04
CA LEU A 79 -6.33 2.56 -4.27
C LEU A 79 -6.52 2.86 -5.77
N TRP A 80 -5.48 3.29 -6.47
CA TRP A 80 -5.53 3.53 -7.90
C TRP A 80 -5.96 2.29 -8.67
N ARG A 81 -5.35 1.14 -8.41
CA ARG A 81 -5.70 -0.14 -9.05
C ARG A 81 -7.17 -0.49 -8.83
N TRP A 82 -7.67 -0.33 -7.61
CA TRP A 82 -9.08 -0.60 -7.30
C TRP A 82 -10.04 0.41 -7.94
N THR A 83 -9.65 1.67 -8.13
CA THR A 83 -10.49 2.66 -8.86
C THR A 83 -10.68 2.31 -10.33
N GLN A 84 -9.82 1.48 -10.92
CA GLN A 84 -9.90 1.07 -12.32
C GLN A 84 -10.84 -0.13 -12.55
N THR A 85 -11.37 -0.73 -11.49
CA THR A 85 -12.28 -1.90 -11.58
C THR A 85 -13.70 -1.46 -11.99
N ASP A 86 -14.46 -2.38 -12.58
CA ASP A 86 -15.85 -2.12 -12.96
C ASP A 86 -16.75 -1.88 -11.75
N ASP A 87 -16.49 -2.55 -10.63
CA ASP A 87 -17.19 -2.30 -9.36
C ASP A 87 -17.06 -0.84 -8.91
N SER A 88 -15.86 -0.27 -9.04
CA SER A 88 -15.60 1.14 -8.65
C SER A 88 -16.18 2.15 -9.64
N LYS A 89 -16.38 1.80 -10.90
CA LYS A 89 -17.08 2.65 -11.87
C LYS A 89 -18.56 2.79 -11.51
N ASN A 90 -19.14 1.75 -10.92
CA ASN A 90 -20.55 1.73 -10.50
C ASN A 90 -20.75 2.31 -9.09
N ASP A 91 -19.74 2.17 -8.20
CA ASP A 91 -19.74 2.72 -6.84
C ASP A 91 -18.42 3.46 -6.56
N PRO A 92 -18.42 4.80 -6.56
CA PRO A 92 -17.21 5.59 -6.32
C PRO A 92 -16.54 5.37 -4.94
N GLU A 93 -17.25 4.76 -3.98
CA GLU A 93 -16.73 4.48 -2.65
C GLU A 93 -16.14 3.07 -2.51
N PHE A 94 -16.43 2.19 -3.48
CA PHE A 94 -16.04 0.79 -3.44
C PHE A 94 -14.52 0.61 -3.29
N ALA A 95 -13.72 1.30 -4.12
CA ALA A 95 -12.27 1.21 -4.06
C ALA A 95 -11.72 1.58 -2.68
N SER A 96 -12.16 2.72 -2.14
CA SER A 96 -11.70 3.19 -0.83
C SER A 96 -12.06 2.22 0.30
N LEU A 97 -13.27 1.69 0.32
CA LEU A 97 -13.73 0.71 1.31
C LEU A 97 -12.99 -0.63 1.17
N LYS A 98 -12.76 -1.07 -0.05
CA LYS A 98 -12.04 -2.31 -0.34
C LYS A 98 -10.59 -2.25 0.10
N VAL A 99 -9.89 -1.15 -0.23
CA VAL A 99 -8.49 -0.95 0.15
C VAL A 99 -8.37 -0.75 1.67
N PHE A 100 -9.34 -0.06 2.28
CA PHE A 100 -9.41 0.05 3.74
C PHE A 100 -9.45 -1.33 4.42
N ASP A 101 -10.19 -2.27 3.87
CA ASP A 101 -10.25 -3.64 4.38
C ASP A 101 -8.96 -4.42 4.13
N ILE A 102 -8.35 -4.27 2.96
CA ILE A 102 -7.11 -4.97 2.63
C ILE A 102 -5.99 -4.52 3.54
N ILE A 103 -5.74 -3.21 3.64
CA ILE A 103 -4.64 -2.65 4.45
C ILE A 103 -4.98 -2.70 5.94
N GLY A 104 -6.22 -2.36 6.32
CA GLY A 104 -6.64 -2.33 7.72
C GLY A 104 -6.52 -3.68 8.42
N TYR A 105 -6.87 -4.76 7.73
CA TYR A 105 -6.68 -6.13 8.23
C TYR A 105 -5.29 -6.73 7.90
N ALA A 106 -4.39 -5.94 7.33
CA ALA A 106 -3.07 -6.40 6.88
C ALA A 106 -3.15 -7.72 6.08
N LYS A 107 -4.09 -7.77 5.12
CA LYS A 107 -4.29 -8.97 4.30
C LYS A 107 -3.04 -9.26 3.49
N THR A 108 -2.61 -10.51 3.52
CA THR A 108 -1.50 -11.00 2.73
C THR A 108 -1.97 -12.07 1.76
N ALA A 109 -1.24 -12.21 0.67
CA ALA A 109 -1.36 -13.32 -0.27
C ALA A 109 -0.13 -14.21 -0.10
N THR A 110 -0.33 -15.52 -0.06
CA THR A 110 0.77 -16.51 0.09
C THR A 110 1.13 -17.18 -1.24
N SER A 111 0.49 -16.72 -2.31
CA SER A 111 0.74 -17.17 -3.69
C SER A 111 0.34 -16.08 -4.70
N PRO A 112 0.84 -16.15 -5.94
CA PRO A 112 0.39 -15.25 -7.01
C PRO A 112 -1.12 -15.35 -7.28
N GLN A 113 -1.72 -16.53 -7.09
CA GLN A 113 -3.15 -16.76 -7.28
C GLN A 113 -4.00 -16.00 -6.24
N GLU A 114 -3.54 -15.94 -4.99
CA GLU A 114 -4.18 -15.16 -3.93
C GLU A 114 -3.91 -13.65 -4.07
N ALA A 115 -2.77 -13.26 -4.67
CA ALA A 115 -2.38 -11.86 -4.86
C ALA A 115 -3.25 -11.15 -5.92
N LYS A 116 -3.68 -11.86 -6.97
CA LYS A 116 -4.52 -11.32 -8.06
C LYS A 116 -5.83 -10.70 -7.57
N PRO A 117 -6.68 -11.39 -6.81
CA PRO A 117 -7.95 -10.83 -6.35
C PRO A 117 -7.78 -9.70 -5.32
N LEU A 118 -6.58 -9.50 -4.78
CA LEU A 118 -6.22 -8.36 -3.94
C LEU A 118 -5.63 -7.19 -4.74
N LEU A 119 -5.42 -7.37 -6.04
CA LEU A 119 -4.74 -6.44 -6.95
C LEU A 119 -3.30 -6.09 -6.52
N PHE A 120 -2.65 -6.94 -5.75
CA PHE A 120 -1.21 -6.89 -5.53
C PHE A 120 -0.45 -7.25 -6.83
N LEU A 121 -1.01 -8.18 -7.61
CA LEU A 121 -0.62 -8.45 -9.00
C LEU A 121 -1.74 -8.02 -9.94
N ASP A 122 -1.38 -7.31 -11.00
CA ASP A 122 -2.29 -6.91 -12.08
C ASP A 122 -2.19 -7.88 -13.29
N SER A 123 -2.67 -7.48 -14.46
CA SER A 123 -2.59 -8.27 -15.69
C SER A 123 -1.17 -8.37 -16.25
N ASN A 124 -0.26 -7.47 -15.85
CA ASN A 124 1.10 -7.37 -16.36
C ASN A 124 2.10 -8.19 -15.52
N HIS A 125 1.75 -9.43 -15.23
CA HIS A 125 2.62 -10.32 -14.46
C HIS A 125 2.78 -11.69 -15.11
N GLU A 126 3.92 -12.31 -14.83
CA GLU A 126 4.21 -13.70 -15.17
C GLU A 126 4.56 -14.49 -13.89
N VAL A 127 4.18 -15.76 -13.86
CA VAL A 127 4.45 -16.64 -12.72
C VAL A 127 5.40 -17.74 -13.15
N ILE A 128 6.47 -17.95 -12.40
CA ILE A 128 7.43 -19.01 -12.64
C ILE A 128 7.61 -19.93 -11.43
N ILE A 129 7.91 -21.20 -11.70
CA ILE A 129 8.11 -22.23 -10.67
C ILE A 129 9.59 -22.34 -10.30
N ASN A 130 10.49 -22.24 -11.29
CA ASN A 130 11.92 -22.35 -11.04
C ASN A 130 12.54 -21.00 -10.71
N ARG A 131 12.89 -20.78 -9.45
CA ARG A 131 13.51 -19.55 -8.96
C ARG A 131 14.77 -19.15 -9.72
N ASN A 132 15.56 -20.12 -10.19
CA ASN A 132 16.81 -19.84 -10.90
C ASN A 132 16.56 -19.17 -12.27
N ASN A 133 15.36 -19.29 -12.81
CA ASN A 133 14.97 -18.70 -14.07
C ASN A 133 14.38 -17.29 -13.96
N LEU A 134 14.21 -16.76 -12.74
CA LEU A 134 13.58 -15.44 -12.49
C LEU A 134 14.24 -14.34 -13.33
N PHE A 135 15.55 -14.23 -13.26
CA PHE A 135 16.30 -13.20 -13.99
C PHE A 135 16.19 -13.35 -15.51
N GLU A 136 16.34 -14.57 -16.02
CA GLU A 136 16.25 -14.84 -17.45
C GLU A 136 14.84 -14.57 -18.01
N VAL A 137 13.80 -14.92 -17.26
CA VAL A 137 12.41 -14.64 -17.67
C VAL A 137 12.13 -13.13 -17.62
N ALA A 138 12.57 -12.43 -16.57
CA ALA A 138 12.45 -10.98 -16.49
C ALA A 138 13.17 -10.28 -17.66
N LYS A 139 14.37 -10.72 -18.03
CA LYS A 139 15.11 -10.20 -19.17
C LYS A 139 14.37 -10.43 -20.50
N LYS A 140 13.86 -11.63 -20.72
CA LYS A 140 13.05 -11.96 -21.92
C LYS A 140 11.78 -11.11 -21.97
N PHE A 141 11.19 -10.80 -20.81
CA PHE A 141 10.01 -9.95 -20.75
C PHE A 141 10.30 -8.53 -21.22
N ILE A 142 11.44 -7.94 -20.84
CA ILE A 142 11.91 -6.64 -21.35
C ILE A 142 12.10 -6.70 -22.88
N GLU A 143 12.75 -7.75 -23.38
CA GLU A 143 13.03 -7.92 -24.81
C GLU A 143 11.74 -8.01 -25.66
N LYS A 144 10.67 -8.57 -25.09
CA LYS A 144 9.35 -8.65 -25.75
C LYS A 144 8.58 -7.32 -25.74
N ASN A 145 8.83 -6.46 -24.74
CA ASN A 145 8.11 -5.21 -24.51
C ASN A 145 9.00 -3.99 -24.81
N LYS A 146 9.67 -3.98 -25.95
CA LYS A 146 10.59 -2.89 -26.35
C LYS A 146 9.91 -1.55 -26.56
N GLU A 147 8.63 -1.54 -26.94
CA GLU A 147 7.82 -0.33 -27.12
C GLU A 147 7.08 0.00 -25.80
N PHE A 148 7.86 0.35 -24.77
CA PHE A 148 7.32 0.78 -23.48
C PHE A 148 7.09 2.29 -23.49
N ASN A 149 5.92 2.69 -22.99
CA ASN A 149 5.63 4.08 -22.65
C ASN A 149 5.30 4.15 -21.15
N PRO A 150 5.92 5.07 -20.40
CA PRO A 150 5.58 5.25 -19.00
C PRO A 150 4.09 5.50 -18.80
N PRO A 151 3.48 5.00 -17.72
CA PRO A 151 2.07 5.24 -17.45
C PRO A 151 1.80 6.74 -17.20
N ILE A 152 0.56 7.15 -17.42
CA ILE A 152 0.11 8.51 -17.10
C ILE A 152 -0.01 8.64 -15.59
N GLU A 153 0.31 9.84 -15.06
CA GLU A 153 0.21 10.14 -13.64
C GLU A 153 -1.22 9.92 -13.11
N CYS A 154 -1.30 9.29 -11.94
CA CYS A 154 -2.57 8.96 -11.31
C CYS A 154 -3.30 10.23 -10.82
N LYS A 155 -4.61 10.26 -11.06
CA LYS A 155 -5.50 11.30 -10.54
C LYS A 155 -6.69 10.63 -9.87
N PHE A 156 -7.04 11.11 -8.69
CA PHE A 156 -8.04 10.49 -7.85
C PHE A 156 -9.26 11.40 -7.70
N LYS A 157 -10.45 10.82 -7.83
CA LYS A 157 -11.71 11.46 -7.46
C LYS A 157 -12.38 10.61 -6.39
N LEU A 158 -12.25 11.04 -5.14
CA LEU A 158 -12.68 10.27 -3.98
C LEU A 158 -13.92 10.90 -3.34
N SER A 159 -14.65 10.13 -2.56
CA SER A 159 -15.88 10.58 -1.89
C SER A 159 -15.64 11.40 -0.62
N GLY A 160 -14.36 11.66 -0.27
CA GLY A 160 -14.00 12.53 0.84
C GLY A 160 -14.60 12.08 2.17
N ASN A 161 -15.18 13.01 2.90
CA ASN A 161 -15.75 12.75 4.22
C ASN A 161 -16.88 11.71 4.21
N GLN A 162 -17.60 11.55 3.10
CA GLN A 162 -18.72 10.59 3.02
C GLN A 162 -18.23 9.14 3.19
N VAL A 163 -17.20 8.73 2.45
CA VAL A 163 -16.63 7.38 2.58
C VAL A 163 -15.87 7.22 3.89
N ARG A 164 -15.22 8.28 4.39
CA ARG A 164 -14.54 8.27 5.69
C ARG A 164 -15.48 7.98 6.84
N GLN A 165 -16.70 8.51 6.82
CA GLN A 165 -17.72 8.20 7.81
C GLN A 165 -18.15 6.72 7.80
N LYS A 166 -18.20 6.08 6.62
CA LYS A 166 -18.48 4.64 6.53
C LYS A 166 -17.34 3.82 7.13
N MET A 167 -16.08 4.19 6.86
CA MET A 167 -14.91 3.56 7.48
C MET A 167 -14.91 3.74 8.99
N GLN A 168 -15.28 4.95 9.48
CA GLN A 168 -15.39 5.22 10.92
C GLN A 168 -16.44 4.33 11.58
N LYS A 169 -17.63 4.19 11.01
CA LYS A 169 -18.65 3.27 11.53
C LYS A 169 -18.14 1.85 11.67
N LYS A 170 -17.40 1.38 10.66
CA LYS A 170 -16.78 0.04 10.71
C LYS A 170 -15.73 -0.07 11.83
N LEU A 171 -14.91 0.96 12.04
CA LEU A 171 -13.96 1.00 13.16
C LEU A 171 -14.69 0.97 14.50
N ASP A 172 -15.78 1.72 14.65
CA ASP A 172 -16.59 1.76 15.88
C ASP A 172 -17.20 0.38 16.17
N GLU A 173 -17.69 -0.32 15.16
CA GLU A 173 -18.18 -1.70 15.28
C GLU A 173 -17.07 -2.67 15.73
N LEU A 174 -15.88 -2.57 15.12
CA LEU A 174 -14.73 -3.40 15.51
C LEU A 174 -14.27 -3.13 16.93
N TYR A 175 -14.27 -1.87 17.35
CA TYR A 175 -13.90 -1.45 18.70
C TYR A 175 -14.92 -1.93 19.72
N ASN A 176 -16.22 -1.70 19.50
CA ASN A 176 -17.29 -2.14 20.38
C ASN A 176 -17.32 -3.67 20.54
N ASN A 177 -16.97 -4.41 19.49
CA ASN A 177 -16.83 -5.86 19.51
C ASN A 177 -15.46 -6.34 20.03
N LYS A 178 -14.61 -5.45 20.54
CA LYS A 178 -13.27 -5.75 21.08
C LYS A 178 -12.34 -6.45 20.09
N LYS A 179 -12.56 -6.25 18.78
CA LYS A 179 -11.70 -6.80 17.72
C LYS A 179 -10.48 -5.92 17.46
N ILE A 180 -10.55 -4.64 17.82
CA ILE A 180 -9.44 -3.71 17.86
C ILE A 180 -9.42 -3.00 19.21
N LEU A 181 -8.23 -2.58 19.66
CA LEU A 181 -8.02 -1.79 20.86
C LEU A 181 -7.82 -0.31 20.50
N ASP A 182 -7.59 0.54 21.52
CA ASP A 182 -7.51 2.00 21.38
C ASP A 182 -6.54 2.43 20.28
N HIS A 183 -5.35 1.83 20.24
CA HIS A 183 -4.38 2.21 19.23
C HIS A 183 -4.73 1.69 17.83
N GLY A 184 -5.43 0.56 17.73
CA GLY A 184 -6.00 0.08 16.47
C GLY A 184 -7.03 1.07 15.90
N MET A 185 -7.83 1.71 16.74
CA MET A 185 -8.74 2.80 16.36
C MET A 185 -7.97 4.01 15.81
N VAL A 186 -6.87 4.41 16.46
CA VAL A 186 -6.03 5.54 15.99
C VAL A 186 -5.45 5.25 14.61
N VAL A 187 -4.85 4.07 14.42
CA VAL A 187 -4.27 3.64 13.13
C VAL A 187 -5.35 3.57 12.04
N GLY A 188 -6.50 2.99 12.35
CA GLY A 188 -7.62 2.89 11.41
C GLY A 188 -8.17 4.25 10.96
N LYS A 189 -8.23 5.24 11.86
CA LYS A 189 -8.63 6.61 11.52
C LYS A 189 -7.65 7.30 10.57
N GLU A 190 -6.35 7.15 10.78
CA GLU A 190 -5.33 7.70 9.87
C GLU A 190 -5.39 7.00 8.49
N LEU A 191 -5.58 5.69 8.46
CA LEU A 191 -5.79 4.96 7.19
C LEU A 191 -7.05 5.45 6.46
N ALA A 192 -8.17 5.63 7.18
CA ALA A 192 -9.41 6.16 6.62
C ALA A 192 -9.23 7.59 6.08
N TYR A 193 -8.43 8.42 6.77
CA TYR A 193 -8.09 9.77 6.33
C TYR A 193 -7.34 9.75 4.98
N VAL A 194 -6.32 8.91 4.86
CA VAL A 194 -5.55 8.76 3.60
C VAL A 194 -6.47 8.27 2.47
N LEU A 195 -7.19 7.18 2.68
CA LEU A 195 -7.98 6.52 1.63
C LEU A 195 -9.25 7.28 1.23
N SER A 196 -9.66 8.26 2.03
CA SER A 196 -10.74 9.18 1.67
C SER A 196 -10.27 10.42 0.90
N GLY A 197 -8.94 10.63 0.77
CA GLY A 197 -8.38 11.83 0.15
C GLY A 197 -8.20 13.01 1.11
N GLY A 198 -8.09 12.74 2.41
CA GLY A 198 -7.95 13.76 3.44
C GLY A 198 -9.21 14.63 3.57
N ASP A 199 -9.02 15.92 3.82
CA ASP A 199 -10.12 16.90 3.95
C ASP A 199 -10.58 17.48 2.61
N THR A 200 -10.38 16.72 1.53
CA THR A 200 -10.80 17.13 0.18
C THR A 200 -12.32 17.01 0.03
N GLU A 201 -12.92 17.96 -0.68
CA GLU A 201 -14.32 17.92 -1.04
C GLU A 201 -14.63 16.72 -1.95
N LYS A 202 -15.86 16.20 -1.85
CA LYS A 202 -16.33 15.09 -2.67
C LYS A 202 -16.10 15.37 -4.17
N ASN A 203 -15.53 14.39 -4.86
CA ASN A 203 -15.25 14.42 -6.30
C ASN A 203 -14.26 15.50 -6.77
N LYS A 204 -13.62 16.21 -5.86
CA LYS A 204 -12.50 17.07 -6.23
C LYS A 204 -11.32 16.21 -6.63
N GLU A 205 -10.67 16.58 -7.73
CA GLU A 205 -9.49 15.85 -8.20
C GLU A 205 -8.30 16.07 -7.25
N ILE A 206 -7.66 14.97 -6.87
CA ILE A 206 -6.47 14.93 -6.03
C ILE A 206 -5.34 14.36 -6.88
N SER A 207 -4.19 15.03 -6.89
CA SER A 207 -3.00 14.56 -7.59
C SER A 207 -2.33 13.41 -6.82
N GLU A 208 -1.48 12.67 -7.52
CA GLU A 208 -0.67 11.63 -6.91
C GLU A 208 0.25 12.17 -5.80
N ASP A 209 0.83 13.35 -6.00
CA ASP A 209 1.68 14.00 -4.99
C ASP A 209 0.89 14.39 -3.73
N GLN A 210 -0.36 14.79 -3.87
CA GLN A 210 -1.23 15.02 -2.71
C GLN A 210 -1.50 13.72 -1.95
N MET A 211 -1.70 12.59 -2.64
CA MET A 211 -1.86 11.30 -1.98
C MET A 211 -0.57 10.86 -1.26
N TYR A 212 0.60 11.03 -1.87
CA TYR A 212 1.89 10.80 -1.20
C TYR A 212 2.04 11.65 0.07
N ASN A 213 1.62 12.91 0.04
CA ASN A 213 1.66 13.78 1.21
C ASN A 213 0.69 13.32 2.32
N LEU A 214 -0.49 12.81 1.98
CA LEU A 214 -1.42 12.24 2.95
C LEU A 214 -0.82 11.02 3.64
N GLU A 215 -0.21 10.10 2.88
CA GLU A 215 0.50 8.94 3.43
C GLU A 215 1.61 9.36 4.38
N LEU A 216 2.49 10.27 3.94
CA LEU A 216 3.61 10.77 4.75
C LEU A 216 3.12 11.38 6.07
N ASN A 217 2.13 12.27 5.99
CA ASN A 217 1.64 12.98 7.18
C ASN A 217 1.01 12.01 8.19
N SER A 218 0.19 11.07 7.72
CA SER A 218 -0.43 10.05 8.58
C SER A 218 0.62 9.10 9.18
N PHE A 219 1.62 8.69 8.38
CA PHE A 219 2.73 7.88 8.88
C PHE A 219 3.51 8.59 9.98
N MET A 220 3.91 9.85 9.76
CA MET A 220 4.67 10.63 10.75
C MET A 220 3.87 10.85 12.03
N LYS A 221 2.58 11.18 11.92
CA LYS A 221 1.69 11.34 13.07
C LYS A 221 1.57 10.06 13.90
N LEU A 222 1.45 8.91 13.25
CA LEU A 222 1.42 7.62 13.93
C LEU A 222 2.77 7.26 14.57
N LEU A 223 3.87 7.52 13.88
CA LEU A 223 5.23 7.25 14.36
C LEU A 223 5.55 7.98 15.67
N GLU A 224 4.99 9.18 15.87
CA GLU A 224 5.17 9.96 17.09
C GLU A 224 4.42 9.41 18.30
N THR A 225 3.45 8.50 18.10
CA THR A 225 2.71 7.89 19.18
C THR A 225 3.56 6.84 19.92
N GLN A 226 3.49 6.86 21.27
CA GLN A 226 4.21 5.87 22.08
C GLN A 226 3.75 4.43 21.77
N ASN A 227 2.48 4.24 21.46
CA ASN A 227 1.92 2.92 21.16
C ASN A 227 2.47 2.33 19.85
N THR A 228 2.64 3.13 18.79
CA THR A 228 3.34 2.70 17.58
C THR A 228 4.79 2.35 17.87
N GLN A 229 5.51 3.19 18.61
CA GLN A 229 6.89 2.90 18.99
C GLN A 229 7.02 1.60 19.77
N ASN A 230 6.07 1.32 20.67
CA ASN A 230 6.00 0.08 21.42
C ASN A 230 5.75 -1.13 20.50
N ARG A 231 4.83 -1.01 19.52
CA ARG A 231 4.59 -2.08 18.51
C ARG A 231 5.83 -2.37 17.70
N ILE A 232 6.49 -1.34 17.19
CA ILE A 232 7.73 -1.48 16.41
C ILE A 232 8.82 -2.16 17.24
N ALA A 233 9.08 -1.67 18.46
CA ALA A 233 10.10 -2.22 19.34
C ALA A 233 9.83 -3.69 19.71
N HIS A 234 8.56 -4.01 19.98
CA HIS A 234 8.15 -5.38 20.31
C HIS A 234 8.35 -6.32 19.10
N THR A 235 7.89 -5.90 17.92
CA THR A 235 8.01 -6.71 16.70
C THR A 235 9.46 -6.95 16.32
N LEU A 236 10.31 -5.91 16.39
CA LEU A 236 11.76 -6.06 16.15
C LEU A 236 12.44 -7.02 17.13
N LYS A 237 11.99 -7.04 18.40
CA LYS A 237 12.56 -7.90 19.43
C LYS A 237 12.06 -9.34 19.35
N THR A 238 10.82 -9.56 18.98
CA THR A 238 10.13 -10.86 19.15
C THR A 238 9.74 -11.53 17.84
N GLY A 239 9.73 -10.79 16.74
CA GLY A 239 9.13 -11.22 15.46
C GLY A 239 7.60 -11.34 15.49
N LYS A 240 6.94 -10.89 16.58
CA LYS A 240 5.48 -11.01 16.76
C LYS A 240 4.84 -9.64 16.92
N PRO A 241 3.58 -9.47 16.46
CA PRO A 241 2.83 -8.22 16.66
C PRO A 241 2.51 -7.99 18.15
N LEU A 242 2.47 -6.72 18.55
CA LEU A 242 1.94 -6.26 19.83
C LEU A 242 0.55 -5.66 19.58
N ILE A 243 -0.44 -6.08 20.36
CA ILE A 243 -1.79 -5.53 20.35
C ILE A 243 -1.93 -4.66 21.60
N ASN A 244 -2.15 -3.35 21.43
CA ASN A 244 -2.27 -2.35 22.49
C ASN A 244 -3.33 -1.28 22.18
#